data_6dc62e40e23cf99547b98dbf58970b42
#
_entry.id   6dc62e40e23cf99547b98dbf58970b42
#
_cell.length_a   1.000
_cell.length_b   1.000
_cell.length_c   1.000
_cell.angle_alpha   90.00
_cell.angle_beta   90.00
_cell.angle_gamma   90.00
#
_symmetry.space_group_name_H-M   'P 1'
#
loop_
_entity.id
_entity.type
_entity.pdbx_description
1 polymer ?
#
loop_
_entity_poly.entity_id
_entity_poly.type
_entity_poly.pdbx_seq_one_letter_code
_entity_poly.pdbx_strand_id
1 'polypeptide(L)'
;TSEAMLEPQVYGYILREHLYGTNLDLKRLTVQQLRPIALSYLKAKRCAHVLGTAATAVKLAEKYGADVHRAEVAGLLHDCTKKLSMPEQLALCEKYGIALDELEKKALKLLHAKTGAALARDVFGVDDEVIYLADFIEPTRDFPGVDALRRTVWEDLDRGLLMGLEMTVEEMEEMGNPIHVNTLAARDYLKGKTNEGKAGSGQQL
;
A
#
# COMPACT_ATOMS: atom_id res chain seq x y z
N THR A 1 -31.29 -10.28 1.10
CA THR A 1 -30.27 -10.82 2.01
C THR A 1 -29.83 -9.71 2.97
N SER A 2 -29.55 -10.03 4.23
CA SER A 2 -29.17 -9.07 5.30
C SER A 2 -27.89 -8.25 4.96
N GLU A 3 -27.05 -8.73 4.06
CA GLU A 3 -25.84 -8.06 3.55
C GLU A 3 -26.12 -6.70 2.90
N ALA A 4 -27.22 -6.55 2.18
CA ALA A 4 -27.58 -5.30 1.49
C ALA A 4 -28.09 -4.19 2.43
N MET A 5 -28.28 -4.48 3.74
CA MET A 5 -28.85 -3.58 4.73
C MET A 5 -27.82 -3.00 5.69
N LEU A 6 -26.58 -3.48 5.68
CA LEU A 6 -25.50 -3.03 6.58
C LEU A 6 -24.45 -2.22 5.81
N GLU A 7 -23.93 -1.19 6.46
CA GLU A 7 -22.74 -0.50 5.99
C GLU A 7 -21.57 -1.51 5.82
N PRO A 8 -20.82 -1.46 4.70
CA PRO A 8 -19.76 -2.44 4.42
C PRO A 8 -18.76 -2.63 5.54
N GLN A 9 -18.41 -1.57 6.27
CA GLN A 9 -17.49 -1.65 7.41
C GLN A 9 -18.08 -2.44 8.58
N VAL A 10 -19.37 -2.28 8.86
CA VAL A 10 -20.08 -3.02 9.92
C VAL A 10 -20.19 -4.49 9.56
N TYR A 11 -20.58 -4.78 8.31
CA TYR A 11 -20.63 -6.15 7.81
C TYR A 11 -19.25 -6.82 7.86
N GLY A 12 -18.22 -6.13 7.40
CA GLY A 12 -16.85 -6.62 7.46
C GLY A 12 -16.35 -6.88 8.89
N TYR A 13 -16.73 -6.03 9.85
CA TYR A 13 -16.42 -6.27 11.26
C TYR A 13 -17.09 -7.53 11.80
N ILE A 14 -18.36 -7.75 11.48
CA ILE A 14 -19.11 -8.97 11.84
C ILE A 14 -18.40 -10.22 11.32
N LEU A 15 -17.98 -10.22 10.06
CA LEU A 15 -17.28 -11.34 9.44
C LEU A 15 -15.93 -11.60 10.09
N ARG A 16 -15.16 -10.54 10.33
CA ARG A 16 -13.81 -10.62 10.91
C ARG A 16 -13.81 -11.15 12.34
N GLU A 17 -14.77 -10.72 13.14
CA GLU A 17 -14.88 -11.10 14.57
C GLU A 17 -15.77 -12.35 14.77
N HIS A 18 -16.15 -13.02 13.69
CA HIS A 18 -17.01 -14.22 13.72
C HIS A 18 -18.31 -14.04 14.52
N LEU A 19 -18.91 -12.84 14.46
CA LEU A 19 -20.14 -12.53 15.20
C LEU A 19 -21.37 -13.16 14.52
N TYR A 20 -22.45 -13.34 15.29
CA TYR A 20 -23.74 -13.84 14.83
C TYR A 20 -23.68 -15.19 14.09
N GLY A 21 -22.74 -16.07 14.48
CA GLY A 21 -22.59 -17.39 13.90
C GLY A 21 -21.92 -17.41 12.53
N THR A 22 -21.32 -16.31 12.09
CA THR A 22 -20.47 -16.32 10.90
C THR A 22 -19.18 -17.11 11.18
N ASN A 23 -18.79 -17.96 10.25
CA ASN A 23 -17.59 -18.81 10.40
C ASN A 23 -16.84 -18.85 9.06
N LEU A 24 -16.10 -17.80 8.76
CA LEU A 24 -15.27 -17.69 7.56
C LEU A 24 -13.82 -18.05 7.87
N ASP A 25 -13.21 -18.87 7.02
CA ASP A 25 -11.76 -19.04 7.02
C ASP A 25 -11.11 -17.79 6.40
N LEU A 26 -10.55 -16.93 7.24
CA LEU A 26 -9.93 -15.65 6.81
C LEU A 26 -8.73 -15.86 5.90
N LYS A 27 -8.14 -17.06 5.85
CA LYS A 27 -7.02 -17.39 4.96
C LYS A 27 -7.48 -17.88 3.57
N ARG A 28 -8.79 -18.03 3.37
CA ARG A 28 -9.38 -18.57 2.13
C ARG A 28 -10.54 -17.71 1.63
N LEU A 29 -10.41 -16.41 1.75
CA LEU A 29 -11.45 -15.47 1.31
C LEU A 29 -11.39 -15.24 -0.19
N THR A 30 -12.56 -15.11 -0.81
CA THR A 30 -12.65 -14.45 -2.11
C THR A 30 -12.41 -12.93 -1.93
N VAL A 31 -12.01 -12.23 -2.99
CA VAL A 31 -11.85 -10.76 -2.93
C VAL A 31 -13.16 -10.07 -2.52
N GLN A 32 -14.31 -10.60 -2.95
CA GLN A 32 -15.61 -10.07 -2.58
C GLN A 32 -15.88 -10.15 -1.07
N GLN A 33 -15.44 -11.22 -0.42
CA GLN A 33 -15.51 -11.39 1.04
C GLN A 33 -14.46 -10.57 1.78
N LEU A 34 -13.25 -10.49 1.22
CA LEU A 34 -12.16 -9.70 1.80
C LEU A 34 -12.46 -8.21 1.81
N ARG A 35 -13.11 -7.68 0.77
CA ARG A 35 -13.36 -6.23 0.61
C ARG A 35 -14.05 -5.59 1.82
N PRO A 36 -15.23 -6.04 2.30
CA PRO A 36 -15.85 -5.45 3.50
C PRO A 36 -14.99 -5.67 4.75
N ILE A 37 -14.30 -6.79 4.88
CA ILE A 37 -13.38 -7.06 6.01
C ILE A 37 -12.24 -6.05 6.02
N ALA A 38 -11.57 -5.82 4.89
CA ALA A 38 -10.52 -4.81 4.76
C ALA A 38 -11.01 -3.42 5.14
N LEU A 39 -12.21 -3.01 4.68
CA LEU A 39 -12.81 -1.73 5.03
C LEU A 39 -13.09 -1.59 6.53
N SER A 40 -13.35 -2.68 7.26
CA SER A 40 -13.59 -2.66 8.70
C SER A 40 -12.37 -2.24 9.54
N TYR A 41 -11.17 -2.36 8.99
CA TYR A 41 -9.92 -1.89 9.61
C TYR A 41 -9.73 -0.37 9.49
N LEU A 42 -10.52 0.33 8.67
CA LEU A 42 -10.27 1.71 8.29
C LEU A 42 -11.15 2.71 9.05
N LYS A 43 -10.75 3.98 9.03
CA LYS A 43 -11.67 5.10 9.28
C LYS A 43 -12.50 5.34 8.02
N ALA A 44 -13.79 5.70 8.15
CA ALA A 44 -14.71 5.85 7.01
C ALA A 44 -14.14 6.70 5.85
N LYS A 45 -13.46 7.82 6.18
CA LYS A 45 -12.83 8.70 5.18
C LYS A 45 -11.72 8.05 4.35
N ARG A 46 -11.21 6.88 4.76
CA ARG A 46 -10.15 6.14 4.04
C ARG A 46 -10.70 5.08 3.09
N CYS A 47 -11.98 4.73 3.18
CA CYS A 47 -12.55 3.65 2.37
C CYS A 47 -12.45 3.94 0.86
N ALA A 48 -12.79 5.14 0.42
CA ALA A 48 -12.69 5.52 -1.00
C ALA A 48 -11.24 5.43 -1.52
N HIS A 49 -10.28 5.91 -0.72
CA HIS A 49 -8.86 5.80 -1.02
C HIS A 49 -8.41 4.34 -1.19
N VAL A 50 -8.70 3.47 -0.23
CA VAL A 50 -8.27 2.06 -0.29
C VAL A 50 -8.90 1.32 -1.48
N LEU A 51 -10.17 1.59 -1.78
CA LEU A 51 -10.82 1.03 -2.97
C LEU A 51 -10.19 1.57 -4.27
N GLY A 52 -9.84 2.86 -4.31
CA GLY A 52 -9.14 3.49 -5.42
C GLY A 52 -7.75 2.89 -5.62
N THR A 53 -7.00 2.70 -4.53
CA THR A 53 -5.68 2.04 -4.54
C THR A 53 -5.76 0.61 -5.10
N ALA A 54 -6.70 -0.19 -4.61
CA ALA A 54 -6.89 -1.57 -5.10
C ALA A 54 -7.24 -1.60 -6.59
N ALA A 55 -8.16 -0.74 -7.05
CA ALA A 55 -8.52 -0.66 -8.46
C ALA A 55 -7.36 -0.16 -9.35
N THR A 56 -6.53 0.74 -8.85
CA THR A 56 -5.32 1.22 -9.57
C THR A 56 -4.25 0.12 -9.61
N ALA A 57 -4.04 -0.61 -8.52
CA ALA A 57 -3.11 -1.73 -8.47
C ALA A 57 -3.47 -2.83 -9.47
N VAL A 58 -4.76 -3.17 -9.59
CA VAL A 58 -5.26 -4.11 -10.62
C VAL A 58 -4.87 -3.65 -12.02
N LYS A 59 -5.17 -2.40 -12.37
CA LYS A 59 -4.85 -1.85 -13.71
C LYS A 59 -3.35 -1.83 -14.00
N LEU A 60 -2.52 -1.51 -13.00
CA LEU A 60 -1.07 -1.56 -13.13
C LEU A 60 -0.58 -3.00 -13.33
N ALA A 61 -1.12 -3.95 -12.56
CA ALA A 61 -0.79 -5.36 -12.70
C ALA A 61 -1.15 -5.90 -14.09
N GLU A 62 -2.34 -5.60 -14.61
CA GLU A 62 -2.75 -5.94 -15.98
C GLU A 62 -1.80 -5.36 -17.02
N LYS A 63 -1.45 -4.07 -16.90
CA LYS A 63 -0.58 -3.39 -17.85
C LYS A 63 0.85 -3.95 -17.87
N TYR A 64 1.41 -4.23 -16.71
CA TYR A 64 2.81 -4.63 -16.55
C TYR A 64 3.02 -6.13 -16.38
N GLY A 65 1.95 -6.94 -16.52
CA GLY A 65 2.02 -8.40 -16.49
C GLY A 65 2.27 -8.99 -15.10
N ALA A 66 1.85 -8.28 -14.04
CA ALA A 66 1.91 -8.78 -12.66
C ALA A 66 0.63 -9.55 -12.29
N ASP A 67 0.65 -10.26 -11.15
CA ASP A 67 -0.51 -10.99 -10.65
C ASP A 67 -1.62 -10.01 -10.18
N VAL A 68 -2.71 -9.98 -10.94
CA VAL A 68 -3.86 -9.09 -10.72
C VAL A 68 -4.55 -9.37 -9.39
N HIS A 69 -4.72 -10.65 -9.03
CA HIS A 69 -5.37 -11.03 -7.77
C HIS A 69 -4.54 -10.58 -6.56
N ARG A 70 -3.23 -10.84 -6.60
CA ARG A 70 -2.32 -10.40 -5.54
C ARG A 70 -2.30 -8.88 -5.43
N ALA A 71 -2.27 -8.15 -6.55
CA ALA A 71 -2.30 -6.70 -6.56
C ALA A 71 -3.60 -6.13 -5.94
N GLU A 72 -4.77 -6.73 -6.23
CA GLU A 72 -6.04 -6.30 -5.63
C GLU A 72 -6.06 -6.55 -4.12
N VAL A 73 -5.68 -7.74 -3.68
CA VAL A 73 -5.63 -8.11 -2.25
C VAL A 73 -4.70 -7.20 -1.48
N ALA A 74 -3.50 -6.98 -2.01
CA ALA A 74 -2.52 -6.10 -1.38
C ALA A 74 -3.02 -4.64 -1.34
N GLY A 75 -3.68 -4.12 -2.41
CA GLY A 75 -4.33 -2.80 -2.44
C GLY A 75 -5.42 -2.65 -1.39
N LEU A 76 -6.21 -3.69 -1.14
CA LEU A 76 -7.25 -3.68 -0.10
C LEU A 76 -6.66 -3.66 1.31
N LEU A 77 -5.51 -4.29 1.55
CA LEU A 77 -4.94 -4.47 2.89
C LEU A 77 -3.84 -3.47 3.27
N HIS A 78 -3.31 -2.66 2.33
CA HIS A 78 -2.13 -1.81 2.57
C HIS A 78 -2.25 -0.88 3.78
N ASP A 79 -3.45 -0.40 4.08
CA ASP A 79 -3.73 0.54 5.16
C ASP A 79 -4.42 -0.10 6.38
N CYS A 80 -4.50 -1.44 6.47
CA CYS A 80 -5.29 -2.14 7.49
C CYS A 80 -4.86 -1.81 8.95
N THR A 81 -3.63 -1.39 9.18
CA THR A 81 -3.13 -0.95 10.50
C THR A 81 -3.01 0.57 10.65
N LYS A 82 -3.30 1.36 9.62
CA LYS A 82 -3.06 2.82 9.61
C LYS A 82 -3.88 3.62 10.63
N LYS A 83 -5.01 3.09 11.08
CA LYS A 83 -5.82 3.76 12.13
C LYS A 83 -5.28 3.57 13.54
N LEU A 84 -4.35 2.64 13.75
CA LEU A 84 -3.80 2.30 15.04
C LEU A 84 -2.91 3.42 15.59
N SER A 85 -2.95 3.61 16.89
CA SER A 85 -2.08 4.53 17.63
C SER A 85 -0.64 4.00 17.70
N MET A 86 0.30 4.85 18.10
CA MET A 86 1.70 4.43 18.28
C MET A 86 1.85 3.23 19.24
N PRO A 87 1.22 3.21 20.45
CA PRO A 87 1.30 2.03 21.32
C PRO A 87 0.78 0.75 20.67
N GLU A 88 -0.34 0.82 19.93
CA GLU A 88 -0.91 -0.34 19.22
C GLU A 88 0.01 -0.83 18.09
N GLN A 89 0.62 0.08 17.33
CA GLN A 89 1.60 -0.26 16.30
C GLN A 89 2.84 -0.93 16.91
N LEU A 90 3.37 -0.40 18.01
CA LEU A 90 4.53 -0.98 18.71
C LEU A 90 4.20 -2.36 19.28
N ALA A 91 3.00 -2.56 19.83
CA ALA A 91 2.55 -3.88 20.29
C ALA A 91 2.48 -4.91 19.14
N LEU A 92 2.06 -4.49 17.94
CA LEU A 92 2.11 -5.36 16.77
C LEU A 92 3.54 -5.65 16.34
N CYS A 93 4.45 -4.67 16.39
CA CYS A 93 5.87 -4.90 16.09
C CYS A 93 6.47 -5.93 17.05
N GLU A 94 6.17 -5.85 18.34
CA GLU A 94 6.59 -6.84 19.33
C GLU A 94 5.98 -8.22 19.04
N LYS A 95 4.65 -8.29 18.83
CA LYS A 95 3.93 -9.53 18.52
C LYS A 95 4.55 -10.27 17.32
N TYR A 96 4.92 -9.52 16.28
CA TYR A 96 5.42 -10.10 15.02
C TYR A 96 6.94 -10.12 14.90
N GLY A 97 7.68 -9.72 15.95
CA GLY A 97 9.15 -9.70 15.94
C GLY A 97 9.73 -8.73 14.92
N ILE A 98 9.04 -7.61 14.63
CA ILE A 98 9.49 -6.60 13.67
C ILE A 98 10.58 -5.74 14.30
N ALA A 99 11.79 -5.82 13.75
CA ALA A 99 12.88 -4.95 14.14
C ALA A 99 12.64 -3.51 13.65
N LEU A 100 12.82 -2.53 14.56
CA LEU A 100 12.66 -1.10 14.28
C LEU A 100 13.97 -0.38 14.49
N ASP A 101 14.28 0.55 13.59
CA ASP A 101 15.35 1.53 13.79
C ASP A 101 14.91 2.71 14.67
N GLU A 102 15.82 3.65 14.96
CA GLU A 102 15.55 4.79 15.85
C GLU A 102 14.56 5.81 15.25
N LEU A 103 14.47 5.89 13.93
CA LEU A 103 13.50 6.73 13.23
C LEU A 103 12.10 6.11 13.31
N GLU A 104 12.00 4.83 13.02
CA GLU A 104 10.74 4.09 13.03
C GLU A 104 10.08 4.07 14.42
N LYS A 105 10.86 3.96 15.49
CA LYS A 105 10.37 4.02 16.88
C LYS A 105 9.67 5.36 17.21
N LYS A 106 9.91 6.41 16.44
CA LYS A 106 9.36 7.77 16.66
C LYS A 106 8.39 8.19 15.57
N ALA A 107 8.33 7.48 14.46
CA ALA A 107 7.58 7.85 13.27
C ALA A 107 6.41 6.90 13.00
N LEU A 108 5.27 7.10 13.66
CA LEU A 108 4.05 6.29 13.52
C LEU A 108 3.68 6.00 12.06
N LYS A 109 3.89 6.98 11.16
CA LYS A 109 3.56 6.85 9.74
C LYS A 109 4.39 5.79 9.01
N LEU A 110 5.55 5.41 9.52
CA LEU A 110 6.40 4.38 8.91
C LEU A 110 5.98 2.96 9.31
N LEU A 111 5.38 2.80 10.49
CA LEU A 111 5.09 1.48 11.06
C LEU A 111 3.97 0.75 10.35
N HIS A 112 2.95 1.46 9.83
CA HIS A 112 1.76 0.81 9.26
C HIS A 112 2.06 -0.08 8.06
N ALA A 113 3.10 0.19 7.28
CA ALA A 113 3.50 -0.67 6.17
C ALA A 113 4.00 -2.04 6.68
N LYS A 114 4.93 -2.04 7.63
CA LYS A 114 5.49 -3.27 8.22
C LYS A 114 4.43 -4.05 9.02
N THR A 115 3.68 -3.38 9.88
CA THR A 115 2.64 -4.02 10.70
C THR A 115 1.46 -4.48 9.86
N GLY A 116 1.10 -3.75 8.81
CA GLY A 116 0.08 -4.13 7.84
C GLY A 116 0.46 -5.39 7.07
N ALA A 117 1.69 -5.48 6.56
CA ALA A 117 2.20 -6.67 5.88
C ALA A 117 2.23 -7.89 6.83
N ALA A 118 2.68 -7.71 8.08
CA ALA A 118 2.70 -8.79 9.07
C ALA A 118 1.28 -9.26 9.45
N LEU A 119 0.33 -8.34 9.62
CA LEU A 119 -1.07 -8.67 9.88
C LEU A 119 -1.70 -9.38 8.68
N ALA A 120 -1.44 -8.91 7.45
CA ALA A 120 -1.95 -9.53 6.23
C ALA A 120 -1.46 -10.99 6.09
N ARG A 121 -0.20 -11.24 6.40
CA ARG A 121 0.38 -12.59 6.41
C ARG A 121 -0.23 -13.48 7.49
N ASP A 122 -0.34 -13.00 8.73
CA ASP A 122 -0.84 -13.78 9.88
C ASP A 122 -2.32 -14.12 9.73
N VAL A 123 -3.15 -13.10 9.43
CA VAL A 123 -4.61 -13.22 9.43
C VAL A 123 -5.15 -13.74 8.10
N PHE A 124 -4.60 -13.28 6.97
CA PHE A 124 -5.14 -13.56 5.64
C PHE A 124 -4.25 -14.50 4.80
N GLY A 125 -3.06 -14.85 5.27
CA GLY A 125 -2.13 -15.71 4.53
C GLY A 125 -1.55 -15.05 3.27
N VAL A 126 -1.48 -13.72 3.24
CA VAL A 126 -1.01 -12.93 2.10
C VAL A 126 0.42 -12.48 2.33
N ASP A 127 1.31 -12.78 1.38
CA ASP A 127 2.73 -12.44 1.42
C ASP A 127 3.08 -11.59 0.18
N ASP A 128 2.82 -10.28 0.25
CA ASP A 128 3.07 -9.36 -0.85
C ASP A 128 3.52 -7.96 -0.41
N GLU A 129 4.53 -7.41 -1.14
CA GLU A 129 5.19 -6.14 -0.83
C GLU A 129 4.88 -4.97 -1.81
N VAL A 130 4.06 -5.15 -2.86
CA VAL A 130 4.02 -4.21 -4.01
C VAL A 130 2.76 -3.35 -4.07
N ILE A 131 2.75 -2.18 -3.35
CA ILE A 131 1.60 -1.24 -3.51
C ILE A 131 1.99 0.24 -3.53
N TYR A 132 3.24 0.58 -3.39
CA TYR A 132 3.67 1.98 -3.25
C TYR A 132 3.10 2.93 -4.33
N LEU A 133 3.22 2.58 -5.61
CA LEU A 133 2.74 3.46 -6.69
C LEU A 133 1.22 3.55 -6.77
N ALA A 134 0.51 2.45 -6.56
CA ALA A 134 -0.95 2.47 -6.61
C ALA A 134 -1.54 3.38 -5.51
N ASP A 135 -0.97 3.36 -4.30
CA ASP A 135 -1.32 4.27 -3.22
C ASP A 135 -1.05 5.75 -3.58
N PHE A 136 0.03 6.00 -4.32
CA PHE A 136 0.49 7.35 -4.64
C PHE A 136 -0.32 8.03 -5.75
N ILE A 137 -0.85 7.25 -6.73
CA ILE A 137 -1.52 7.78 -7.93
C ILE A 137 -3.02 7.51 -8.02
N GLU A 138 -3.61 6.83 -7.02
CA GLU A 138 -5.04 6.49 -7.06
C GLU A 138 -5.94 7.74 -7.23
N PRO A 139 -7.18 7.58 -7.73
CA PRO A 139 -7.99 8.74 -8.20
C PRO A 139 -8.31 9.81 -7.17
N THR A 140 -8.32 9.47 -5.84
CA THR A 140 -8.62 10.46 -4.79
C THR A 140 -7.40 11.27 -4.36
N ARG A 141 -6.20 10.97 -4.85
CA ARG A 141 -4.99 11.75 -4.60
C ARG A 141 -5.03 13.06 -5.35
N ASP A 142 -4.79 14.15 -4.61
CA ASP A 142 -4.72 15.51 -5.14
C ASP A 142 -3.55 16.25 -4.46
N PHE A 143 -2.45 16.41 -5.20
CA PHE A 143 -1.26 17.14 -4.78
C PHE A 143 -0.52 17.68 -6.02
N PRO A 144 0.33 18.71 -5.88
CA PRO A 144 1.10 19.25 -7.00
C PRO A 144 1.92 18.16 -7.71
N GLY A 145 1.76 18.03 -9.02
CA GLY A 145 2.51 17.05 -9.84
C GLY A 145 1.87 15.67 -9.97
N VAL A 146 0.77 15.36 -9.27
CA VAL A 146 0.11 14.04 -9.32
C VAL A 146 -0.28 13.62 -10.73
N ASP A 147 -0.76 14.54 -11.58
CA ASP A 147 -1.14 14.21 -12.96
C ASP A 147 0.07 13.93 -13.84
N ALA A 148 1.19 14.60 -13.61
CA ALA A 148 2.45 14.26 -14.29
C ALA A 148 2.94 12.88 -13.86
N LEU A 149 2.91 12.59 -12.55
CA LEU A 149 3.25 11.29 -12.01
C LEU A 149 2.36 10.18 -12.59
N ARG A 150 1.03 10.39 -12.63
CA ARG A 150 0.09 9.45 -13.27
C ARG A 150 0.50 9.14 -14.70
N ARG A 151 0.72 10.15 -15.55
CA ARG A 151 1.17 9.94 -16.93
C ARG A 151 2.45 9.12 -17.00
N THR A 152 3.47 9.51 -16.22
CA THR A 152 4.76 8.81 -16.21
C THR A 152 4.62 7.35 -15.78
N VAL A 153 3.84 7.05 -14.74
CA VAL A 153 3.58 5.67 -14.29
C VAL A 153 2.91 4.83 -15.38
N TRP A 154 2.00 5.44 -16.16
CA TRP A 154 1.33 4.72 -17.25
C TRP A 154 2.21 4.57 -18.50
N GLU A 155 3.26 5.34 -18.65
CA GLU A 155 4.24 5.21 -19.76
C GLU A 155 5.36 4.24 -19.39
N ASP A 156 5.95 4.39 -18.20
CA ASP A 156 7.13 3.67 -17.73
C ASP A 156 7.08 3.55 -16.19
N LEU A 157 6.99 2.30 -15.69
CA LEU A 157 6.83 2.02 -14.26
C LEU A 157 8.06 2.44 -13.45
N ASP A 158 9.27 2.15 -13.95
CA ASP A 158 10.52 2.49 -13.24
C ASP A 158 10.72 4.01 -13.16
N ARG A 159 10.41 4.73 -14.24
CA ARG A 159 10.44 6.20 -14.23
C ARG A 159 9.36 6.79 -13.33
N GLY A 160 8.17 6.22 -13.32
CA GLY A 160 7.11 6.62 -12.41
C GLY A 160 7.49 6.39 -10.94
N LEU A 161 8.11 5.25 -10.64
CA LEU A 161 8.58 4.95 -9.29
C LEU A 161 9.70 5.92 -8.85
N LEU A 162 10.66 6.18 -9.74
CA LEU A 162 11.72 7.16 -9.47
C LEU A 162 11.14 8.56 -9.21
N MET A 163 10.21 9.02 -10.06
CA MET A 163 9.57 10.32 -9.89
C MET A 163 8.81 10.41 -8.56
N GLY A 164 8.05 9.38 -8.16
CA GLY A 164 7.34 9.34 -6.88
C GLY A 164 8.28 9.38 -5.68
N LEU A 165 9.41 8.68 -5.74
CA LEU A 165 10.43 8.72 -4.69
C LEU A 165 11.12 10.09 -4.60
N GLU A 166 11.42 10.74 -5.74
CA GLU A 166 11.99 12.09 -5.76
C GLU A 166 11.03 13.10 -5.16
N MET A 167 9.74 13.08 -5.52
CA MET A 167 8.70 13.94 -4.91
C MET A 167 8.60 13.73 -3.40
N THR A 168 8.69 12.47 -2.92
CA THR A 168 8.68 12.17 -1.48
C THR A 168 9.91 12.75 -0.77
N VAL A 169 11.08 12.63 -1.38
CA VAL A 169 12.34 13.17 -0.83
C VAL A 169 12.27 14.68 -0.75
N GLU A 170 11.86 15.36 -1.82
CA GLU A 170 11.70 16.83 -1.87
C GLU A 170 10.71 17.32 -0.80
N GLU A 171 9.54 16.68 -0.67
CA GLU A 171 8.54 17.02 0.37
C GLU A 171 9.13 16.89 1.77
N MET A 172 9.86 15.81 2.05
CA MET A 172 10.48 15.58 3.37
C MET A 172 11.58 16.60 3.66
N GLU A 173 12.41 16.96 2.68
CA GLU A 173 13.45 17.99 2.80
C GLU A 173 12.83 19.37 3.06
N GLU A 174 11.80 19.76 2.32
CA GLU A 174 11.09 21.04 2.51
C GLU A 174 10.46 21.15 3.90
N MET A 175 9.93 20.04 4.43
CA MET A 175 9.35 19.97 5.78
C MET A 175 10.41 19.88 6.90
N GLY A 176 11.69 19.68 6.57
CA GLY A 176 12.75 19.41 7.54
C GLY A 176 12.58 18.05 8.25
N ASN A 177 11.88 17.11 7.64
CA ASN A 177 11.65 15.78 8.18
C ASN A 177 12.79 14.81 7.81
N PRO A 178 13.16 13.87 8.70
CA PRO A 178 14.14 12.85 8.37
C PRO A 178 13.60 11.89 7.29
N ILE A 179 14.46 11.53 6.34
CA ILE A 179 14.15 10.60 5.27
C ILE A 179 14.68 9.22 5.63
N HIS A 180 13.84 8.19 5.51
CA HIS A 180 14.25 6.82 5.79
C HIS A 180 15.30 6.36 4.78
N VAL A 181 16.33 5.66 5.26
CA VAL A 181 17.48 5.21 4.44
C VAL A 181 17.05 4.35 3.24
N ASN A 182 16.02 3.53 3.39
CA ASN A 182 15.50 2.71 2.30
C ASN A 182 14.87 3.53 1.17
N THR A 183 14.26 4.69 1.47
CA THR A 183 13.72 5.61 0.45
C THR A 183 14.85 6.17 -0.41
N LEU A 184 15.94 6.60 0.24
CA LEU A 184 17.13 7.09 -0.47
C LEU A 184 17.80 5.99 -1.30
N ALA A 185 17.97 4.80 -0.72
CA ALA A 185 18.57 3.66 -1.41
C ALA A 185 17.75 3.22 -2.63
N ALA A 186 16.41 3.16 -2.52
CA ALA A 186 15.52 2.83 -3.63
C ALA A 186 15.59 3.88 -4.76
N ARG A 187 15.58 5.17 -4.40
CA ARG A 187 15.75 6.27 -5.35
C ARG A 187 17.08 6.15 -6.10
N ASP A 188 18.18 5.95 -5.39
CA ASP A 188 19.52 5.91 -5.98
C ASP A 188 19.72 4.68 -6.87
N TYR A 189 19.15 3.54 -6.48
CA TYR A 189 19.11 2.32 -7.33
C TYR A 189 18.39 2.59 -8.66
N LEU A 190 17.21 3.21 -8.62
CA LEU A 190 16.46 3.52 -9.84
C LEU A 190 17.13 4.59 -10.71
N LYS A 191 17.81 5.57 -10.11
CA LYS A 191 18.65 6.52 -10.86
C LYS A 191 19.75 5.82 -11.65
N GLY A 192 20.42 4.85 -11.07
CA GLY A 192 21.42 4.02 -11.76
C GLY A 192 20.79 3.27 -12.94
N LYS A 193 19.70 2.54 -12.70
CA LYS A 193 18.99 1.75 -13.72
C LYS A 193 18.49 2.59 -14.90
N THR A 194 17.91 3.75 -14.66
CA THR A 194 17.38 4.63 -15.72
C THR A 194 18.49 5.30 -16.54
N ASN A 195 19.67 5.51 -15.98
CA ASN A 195 20.82 6.05 -16.69
C ASN A 195 21.50 5.01 -17.59
N GLU A 196 21.60 3.75 -17.15
CA GLU A 196 22.14 2.64 -17.97
C GLU A 196 21.27 2.36 -19.19
N GLY A 197 19.94 2.44 -19.07
CA GLY A 197 18.99 2.31 -20.18
C GLY A 197 19.18 3.39 -21.27
N LYS A 198 19.61 4.60 -20.90
CA LYS A 198 19.91 5.68 -21.87
C LYS A 198 21.25 5.51 -22.56
N ALA A 199 22.23 4.91 -21.90
CA ALA A 199 23.56 4.65 -22.49
C ALA A 199 23.53 3.53 -23.52
N GLY A 200 22.64 2.52 -23.36
CA GLY A 200 22.49 1.39 -24.29
C GLY A 200 21.73 1.72 -25.59
N SER A 201 20.92 2.77 -25.64
CA SER A 201 20.14 3.18 -26.82
C SER A 201 20.91 4.13 -27.79
N GLY A 202 22.11 4.53 -27.41
CA GLY A 202 22.96 5.46 -28.19
C GLY A 202 24.00 4.81 -29.11
N GLN A 203 24.04 3.47 -29.22
CA GLN A 203 25.01 2.75 -30.08
C GLN A 203 24.33 1.87 -31.15
N GLN A 204 23.41 2.43 -31.93
CA GLN A 204 22.99 1.89 -33.20
C GLN A 204 22.77 3.04 -34.18
N LEU A 205 23.83 3.51 -34.80
CA LEU A 205 23.87 4.20 -36.09
C LEU A 205 24.97 3.59 -36.92
#